data_850b121f23495bf96e71c4c09e4aef44
#
_entry.id   850b121f23495bf96e71c4c09e4aef44
#
_cell.length_a   1.000
_cell.length_b   1.000
_cell.length_c   1.000
_cell.angle_alpha   90.00
_cell.angle_beta   90.00
_cell.angle_gamma   90.00
#
_symmetry.space_group_name_H-M   'P 1'
#
loop_
_entity.id
_entity.type
_entity.pdbx_description
1 polymer ?
#
loop_
_entity_poly.entity_id
_entity_poly.type
_entity_poly.pdbx_seq_one_letter_code
_entity_poly.pdbx_strand_id
1 'polypeptide(L)'
;MQQIIDVDEKNQIVYVNAWLDFAWNDYKLRWDKNKYGNITDVRFPAGKIWKPDVLLYNSVDANFDSTYPTNMVVYNTGDISWIPPAIFKISCKINIEWFPFDEQRCFFKVIYKKFSFHFFFKL
;
A
#
# COMPACT_ATOMS: atom_id res chain seq x y z
N MET A 1 -7.43 1.61 4.30
CA MET A 1 -7.08 1.29 5.70
C MET A 1 -8.12 0.33 6.23
N GLN A 2 -7.72 -0.75 6.90
CA GLN A 2 -8.66 -1.70 7.48
C GLN A 2 -8.79 -1.53 8.99
N GLN A 3 -7.67 -1.37 9.69
CA GLN A 3 -7.68 -1.35 11.14
C GLN A 3 -6.47 -0.62 11.71
N ILE A 4 -6.68 0.17 12.75
CA ILE A 4 -5.63 0.63 13.65
C ILE A 4 -5.38 -0.51 14.64
N ILE A 5 -4.14 -0.99 14.71
CA ILE A 5 -3.76 -2.11 15.56
C ILE A 5 -3.41 -1.59 16.95
N ASP A 6 -2.59 -0.55 17.00
CA ASP A 6 -2.05 0.00 18.23
C ASP A 6 -1.63 1.45 18.07
N VAL A 7 -1.59 2.19 19.17
CA VAL A 7 -1.14 3.57 19.24
C VAL A 7 -0.16 3.69 20.40
N ASP A 8 1.11 3.90 20.08
CA ASP A 8 2.16 4.18 21.06
C ASP A 8 2.29 5.69 21.24
N GLU A 9 1.60 6.22 22.23
CA GLU A 9 1.59 7.66 22.53
C GLU A 9 2.96 8.16 22.98
N LYS A 10 3.71 7.35 23.72
CA LYS A 10 5.03 7.70 24.26
C LYS A 10 6.05 7.91 23.13
N ASN A 11 6.03 7.02 22.15
CA ASN A 11 6.97 7.06 21.02
C ASN A 11 6.38 7.78 19.80
N GLN A 12 5.11 8.24 19.86
CA GLN A 12 4.41 8.92 18.78
C GLN A 12 4.32 8.04 17.52
N ILE A 13 4.00 6.75 17.70
CA ILE A 13 3.91 5.75 16.63
C ILE A 13 2.49 5.17 16.58
N VAL A 14 1.97 5.03 15.38
CA VAL A 14 0.70 4.36 15.11
C VAL A 14 0.93 3.14 14.23
N TYR A 15 0.35 2.01 14.65
CA TYR A 15 0.40 0.74 13.92
C TYR A 15 -0.91 0.55 13.17
N VAL A 16 -0.81 0.46 11.84
CA VAL A 16 -1.99 0.38 10.97
C VAL A 16 -1.91 -0.83 10.06
N ASN A 17 -2.95 -1.65 10.07
CA ASN A 17 -3.13 -2.68 9.04
C ASN A 17 -3.88 -2.06 7.86
N ALA A 18 -3.29 -2.15 6.69
CA ALA A 18 -3.87 -1.64 5.46
C ALA A 18 -3.59 -2.54 4.28
N TRP A 19 -4.50 -2.53 3.34
CA TRP A 19 -4.30 -3.13 2.03
C TRP A 19 -4.06 -1.99 1.05
N LEU A 20 -3.01 -2.12 0.28
CA LEU A 20 -2.72 -1.20 -0.81
C LEU A 20 -3.36 -1.73 -2.08
N ASP A 21 -3.93 -0.85 -2.87
CA ASP A 21 -4.53 -1.19 -4.15
C ASP A 21 -3.75 -0.50 -5.26
N PHE A 22 -3.03 -1.29 -6.04
CA PHE A 22 -2.25 -0.83 -7.17
C PHE A 22 -2.85 -1.34 -8.47
N ALA A 23 -3.05 -0.44 -9.41
CA ALA A 23 -3.47 -0.77 -10.76
C ALA A 23 -2.64 0.01 -11.77
N TRP A 24 -2.15 -0.68 -12.80
CA TRP A 24 -1.42 -0.06 -13.92
C TRP A 24 -1.57 -0.89 -15.19
N ASN A 25 -1.13 -0.38 -16.30
CA ASN A 25 -1.14 -1.09 -17.58
C ASN A 25 0.29 -1.24 -18.11
N ASP A 26 0.63 -2.47 -18.53
CA ASP A 26 1.86 -2.77 -19.25
C ASP A 26 1.51 -3.39 -20.59
N TYR A 27 1.75 -2.63 -21.68
CA TYR A 27 1.45 -3.07 -23.04
C TYR A 27 2.25 -4.29 -23.48
N LYS A 28 3.39 -4.57 -22.85
CA LYS A 28 4.23 -5.74 -23.14
C LYS A 28 3.63 -7.05 -22.64
N LEU A 29 2.69 -6.98 -21.71
CA LEU A 29 2.01 -8.13 -21.11
C LEU A 29 0.63 -8.40 -21.74
N ARG A 30 0.39 -7.88 -22.94
CA ARG A 30 -0.84 -8.12 -23.69
C ARG A 30 -0.76 -9.42 -24.49
N TRP A 31 -1.86 -10.17 -24.53
CA TRP A 31 -1.96 -11.34 -25.40
C TRP A 31 -3.38 -11.48 -26.00
N ASP A 32 -3.45 -12.17 -27.13
CA ASP A 32 -4.70 -12.53 -27.77
C ASP A 32 -5.26 -13.80 -27.11
N LYS A 33 -6.31 -13.66 -26.31
CA LYS A 33 -6.94 -14.78 -25.61
C LYS A 33 -7.34 -15.93 -26.52
N ASN A 34 -7.74 -15.66 -27.77
CA ASN A 34 -8.19 -16.67 -28.71
C ASN A 34 -7.05 -17.63 -29.11
N LYS A 35 -5.79 -17.18 -29.04
CA LYS A 35 -4.60 -17.98 -29.35
C LYS A 35 -4.11 -18.82 -28.15
N TYR A 36 -4.61 -18.53 -26.95
CA TYR A 36 -4.15 -19.14 -25.69
C TYR A 36 -5.30 -19.75 -24.88
N GLY A 37 -6.26 -20.43 -25.57
CA GLY A 37 -7.33 -21.18 -24.91
C GLY A 37 -8.31 -20.32 -24.14
N ASN A 38 -8.57 -19.08 -24.60
CA ASN A 38 -9.47 -18.10 -23.97
C ASN A 38 -9.07 -17.69 -22.54
N ILE A 39 -7.78 -17.80 -22.18
CA ILE A 39 -7.26 -17.33 -20.90
C ILE A 39 -7.35 -15.80 -20.86
N THR A 40 -8.05 -15.25 -19.87
CA THR A 40 -8.29 -13.81 -19.69
C THR A 40 -7.38 -13.18 -18.65
N ASP A 41 -6.93 -13.97 -17.68
CA ASP A 41 -6.07 -13.51 -16.59
C ASP A 41 -5.06 -14.58 -16.18
N VAL A 42 -3.92 -14.13 -15.68
CA VAL A 42 -2.84 -14.99 -15.16
C VAL A 42 -2.27 -14.37 -13.89
N ARG A 43 -1.91 -15.22 -12.93
CA ARG A 43 -1.31 -14.77 -11.67
C ARG A 43 0.21 -14.95 -11.70
N PHE A 44 0.92 -13.87 -11.43
CA PHE A 44 2.38 -13.87 -11.32
C PHE A 44 2.81 -13.56 -9.89
N PRO A 45 3.84 -14.23 -9.35
CA PRO A 45 4.44 -13.86 -8.08
C PRO A 45 5.02 -12.44 -8.13
N ALA A 46 4.86 -11.69 -7.04
CA ALA A 46 5.50 -10.38 -6.91
C ALA A 46 7.02 -10.50 -7.09
N GLY A 47 7.60 -9.59 -7.87
CA GLY A 47 9.02 -9.58 -8.21
C GLY A 47 9.38 -10.29 -9.52
N LYS A 48 8.47 -10.98 -10.19
CA LYS A 48 8.66 -11.54 -11.54
C LYS A 48 8.36 -10.55 -12.64
N ILE A 49 7.52 -9.58 -12.38
CA ILE A 49 7.18 -8.48 -13.28
C ILE A 49 7.48 -7.15 -12.58
N TRP A 50 7.57 -6.09 -13.35
CA TRP A 50 7.78 -4.75 -12.80
C TRP A 50 6.63 -4.37 -11.86
N LYS A 51 6.95 -3.75 -10.74
CA LYS A 51 6.00 -3.14 -9.81
C LYS A 51 6.32 -1.67 -9.59
N PRO A 52 5.31 -0.83 -9.27
CA PRO A 52 5.54 0.56 -8.92
C PRO A 52 6.41 0.67 -7.66
N ASP A 53 7.39 1.58 -7.70
CA ASP A 53 8.23 1.91 -6.55
C ASP A 53 7.50 2.97 -5.70
N VAL A 54 6.72 2.52 -4.75
CA VAL A 54 5.91 3.35 -3.85
C VAL A 54 6.38 3.12 -2.43
N LEU A 55 6.84 4.18 -1.77
CA LEU A 55 7.37 4.13 -0.43
C LEU A 55 6.55 5.01 0.53
N LEU A 56 6.42 4.54 1.76
CA LEU A 56 5.85 5.29 2.87
C LEU A 56 6.96 6.12 3.54
N TYR A 57 6.94 7.44 3.30
CA TYR A 57 8.02 8.33 3.75
C TYR A 57 8.08 8.51 5.27
N ASN A 58 6.92 8.53 5.94
CA ASN A 58 6.86 8.66 7.40
C ASN A 58 6.80 7.31 8.13
N SER A 59 7.27 6.24 7.48
CA SER A 59 7.50 4.96 8.13
C SER A 59 8.62 5.08 9.16
N VAL A 60 8.43 4.46 10.32
CA VAL A 60 9.44 4.25 11.35
C VAL A 60 9.90 2.79 11.41
N ASP A 61 9.47 1.99 10.45
CA ASP A 61 9.94 0.62 10.29
C ASP A 61 11.33 0.60 9.64
N ALA A 62 12.17 -0.33 10.09
CA ALA A 62 13.49 -0.56 9.49
C ALA A 62 13.38 -1.01 8.01
N ASN A 63 12.29 -1.68 7.67
CA ASN A 63 11.97 -2.06 6.30
C ASN A 63 10.98 -1.06 5.71
N PHE A 64 11.42 -0.21 4.79
CA PHE A 64 10.56 0.75 4.09
C PHE A 64 9.43 0.08 3.29
N ASP A 65 9.68 -1.11 2.74
CA ASP A 65 8.67 -1.93 2.06
C ASP A 65 8.19 -3.03 3.02
N SER A 66 7.13 -2.75 3.75
CA SER A 66 6.47 -3.69 4.68
C SER A 66 5.34 -4.48 4.02
N THR A 67 5.21 -4.42 2.69
CA THR A 67 4.17 -5.15 1.96
C THR A 67 4.48 -6.64 1.88
N TYR A 68 3.45 -7.47 2.12
CA TYR A 68 3.56 -8.90 1.90
C TYR A 68 3.50 -9.20 0.39
N PRO A 69 4.42 -10.01 -0.15
CA PRO A 69 4.53 -10.25 -1.59
C PRO A 69 3.43 -11.21 -2.09
N THR A 70 2.22 -10.70 -2.25
CA THR A 70 1.10 -11.45 -2.86
C THR A 70 1.25 -11.52 -4.38
N ASN A 71 0.52 -12.46 -5.01
CA ASN A 71 0.49 -12.57 -6.46
C ASN A 71 -0.21 -11.37 -7.10
N MET A 72 0.32 -10.96 -8.24
CA MET A 72 -0.28 -9.96 -9.12
C MET A 72 -1.19 -10.63 -10.13
N VAL A 73 -2.33 -10.03 -10.43
CA VAL A 73 -3.24 -10.48 -11.49
C VAL A 73 -2.99 -9.65 -12.74
N VAL A 74 -2.64 -10.33 -13.83
CA VAL A 74 -2.40 -9.72 -15.14
C VAL A 74 -3.50 -10.15 -16.09
N TYR A 75 -4.18 -9.19 -16.66
CA TYR A 75 -5.25 -9.42 -17.64
C TYR A 75 -4.71 -9.39 -19.07
N ASN A 76 -5.39 -10.06 -19.98
CA ASN A 76 -5.01 -10.11 -21.39
C ASN A 76 -4.94 -8.73 -22.08
N THR A 77 -5.58 -7.72 -21.52
CA THR A 77 -5.50 -6.31 -21.95
C THR A 77 -4.20 -5.61 -21.56
N GLY A 78 -3.37 -6.27 -20.71
CA GLY A 78 -2.16 -5.69 -20.12
C GLY A 78 -2.42 -4.95 -18.82
N ASP A 79 -3.65 -4.95 -18.32
CA ASP A 79 -3.97 -4.37 -17.02
C ASP A 79 -3.48 -5.28 -15.91
N ILE A 80 -2.89 -4.68 -14.89
CA ILE A 80 -2.33 -5.39 -13.74
C ILE A 80 -3.00 -4.86 -12.48
N SER A 81 -3.45 -5.76 -11.63
CA SER A 81 -3.97 -5.48 -10.30
C SER A 81 -3.13 -6.18 -9.24
N TRP A 82 -2.72 -5.43 -8.23
CA TRP A 82 -1.95 -5.95 -7.11
C TRP A 82 -2.41 -5.35 -5.80
N ILE A 83 -2.85 -6.21 -4.87
CA ILE A 83 -3.41 -5.78 -3.58
C ILE A 83 -2.63 -6.43 -2.44
N PRO A 84 -1.42 -5.93 -2.11
CA PRO A 84 -0.64 -6.46 -1.01
C PRO A 84 -1.14 -5.95 0.35
N PRO A 85 -1.30 -6.83 1.35
CA PRO A 85 -1.49 -6.42 2.73
C PRO A 85 -0.18 -5.91 3.33
N ALA A 86 -0.26 -4.96 4.24
CA ALA A 86 0.89 -4.44 4.97
C ALA A 86 0.50 -3.96 6.37
N ILE A 87 1.45 -4.10 7.30
CA ILE A 87 1.37 -3.46 8.61
C ILE A 87 2.34 -2.28 8.58
N PHE A 88 1.79 -1.09 8.67
CA PHE A 88 2.57 0.14 8.66
C PHE A 88 2.79 0.66 10.07
N LYS A 89 4.03 1.02 10.38
CA LYS A 89 4.41 1.76 11.58
C LYS A 89 4.73 3.17 11.14
N ILE A 90 3.90 4.12 11.52
CA ILE A 90 4.05 5.51 11.09
C ILE A 90 4.28 6.44 12.26
N SER A 91 5.12 7.45 12.03
CA SER A 91 5.24 8.58 12.96
C SER A 91 4.00 9.46 12.84
N CYS A 92 3.35 9.69 13.98
CA CYS A 92 2.18 10.56 14.09
C CYS A 92 2.27 11.37 15.38
N LYS A 93 2.24 12.69 15.25
CA LYS A 93 2.20 13.58 16.43
C LYS A 93 0.85 13.44 17.12
N ILE A 94 0.88 12.91 18.34
CA ILE A 94 -0.31 12.71 19.19
C ILE A 94 -0.32 13.78 20.26
N ASN A 95 -1.45 14.48 20.42
CA ASN A 95 -1.66 15.47 21.47
C ASN A 95 -2.77 14.98 22.40
N ILE A 96 -2.42 14.68 23.64
CA ILE A 96 -3.31 14.14 24.68
C ILE A 96 -3.88 15.20 25.62
N GLU A 97 -3.65 16.49 25.36
CA GLU A 97 -4.04 17.59 26.25
C GLU A 97 -5.53 17.56 26.65
N TRP A 98 -6.39 17.15 25.73
CA TRP A 98 -7.85 17.10 25.93
C TRP A 98 -8.40 15.66 26.09
N PHE A 99 -7.53 14.70 26.36
CA PHE A 99 -7.98 13.31 26.60
C PHE A 99 -9.04 13.25 27.73
N PRO A 100 -10.17 12.48 27.59
CA PRO A 100 -10.54 11.58 26.49
C PRO A 100 -11.40 12.23 25.38
N PHE A 101 -11.55 13.54 25.35
CA PHE A 101 -12.39 14.30 24.41
C PHE A 101 -11.61 14.86 23.22
N ASP A 102 -10.43 14.31 22.95
CA ASP A 102 -9.54 14.70 21.88
C ASP A 102 -9.82 13.96 20.57
N GLU A 103 -9.38 14.56 19.49
CA GLU A 103 -9.39 13.97 18.14
C GLU A 103 -7.97 13.97 17.60
N GLN A 104 -7.47 12.79 17.21
CA GLN A 104 -6.16 12.64 16.63
C GLN A 104 -6.25 12.49 15.11
N ARG A 105 -5.40 13.20 14.39
CA ARG A 105 -5.31 13.12 12.92
C ARG A 105 -3.92 12.72 12.51
N CYS A 106 -3.82 11.55 11.89
CA CYS A 106 -2.60 11.04 11.32
C CYS A 106 -2.68 10.99 9.79
N PHE A 107 -1.55 10.91 9.14
CA PHE A 107 -1.51 10.81 7.69
C PHE A 107 -0.41 9.84 7.22
N PHE A 108 -0.67 9.19 6.11
CA PHE A 108 0.35 8.47 5.35
C PHE A 108 0.99 9.44 4.35
N LYS A 109 2.29 9.61 4.43
CA LYS A 109 3.06 10.34 3.43
C LYS A 109 3.67 9.36 2.45
N VAL A 110 3.05 9.24 1.29
CA VAL A 110 3.45 8.30 0.25
C VAL A 110 4.24 9.02 -0.82
N ILE A 111 5.36 8.47 -1.21
CA ILE A 111 6.19 8.96 -2.31
C ILE A 111 6.17 7.96 -3.45
N TYR A 112 5.88 8.45 -4.65
CA TYR A 112 6.03 7.73 -5.90
C TYR A 112 6.86 8.58 -6.86
N LYS A 113 8.03 8.11 -7.27
CA LYS A 113 9.03 8.85 -8.06
C LYS A 113 9.40 10.16 -7.35
N LYS A 114 9.02 11.32 -7.92
CA LYS A 114 9.24 12.67 -7.34
C LYS A 114 7.96 13.29 -6.78
N PHE A 115 6.85 12.58 -6.81
CA PHE A 115 5.57 13.08 -6.32
C PHE A 115 5.30 12.53 -4.92
N SER A 116 4.84 13.40 -4.02
CA SER A 116 4.40 13.01 -2.69
C SER A 116 2.89 13.18 -2.56
N PHE A 117 2.23 12.19 -1.99
CA PHE A 117 0.80 12.21 -1.69
C PHE A 117 0.60 12.09 -0.18
N HIS A 118 -0.41 12.77 0.34
CA HIS A 118 -0.78 12.69 1.75
C HIS A 118 -2.18 12.12 1.86
N PHE A 119 -2.31 11.03 2.60
CA PHE A 119 -3.60 10.44 2.94
C PHE A 119 -3.83 10.64 4.43
N PHE A 120 -4.93 11.31 4.78
CA PHE A 120 -5.30 11.55 6.18
C PHE A 120 -6.23 10.45 6.68
N PHE A 121 -6.08 10.12 7.95
CA PHE A 121 -7.03 9.29 8.67
C PHE A 121 -7.21 9.83 10.08
N LYS A 122 -8.37 9.54 10.65
CA LYS A 122 -8.75 9.96 11.99
C LYS A 122 -8.63 8.77 12.93
N LEU A 123 -8.07 9.01 14.10
CA LEU A 123 -7.98 8.09 15.22
C LEU A 123 -9.18 8.25 16.15
#